data_fabf67d137ac84a91c1f749610700f8b
#
_entry.id   fabf67d137ac84a91c1f749610700f8b
#
_cell.length_a   1.000
_cell.length_b   1.000
_cell.length_c   1.000
_cell.angle_alpha   90.00
_cell.angle_beta   90.00
_cell.angle_gamma   90.00
#
_symmetry.space_group_name_H-M   'P 1'
#
loop_
_entity.id
_entity.type
_entity.pdbx_description
1 polymer ?
#
loop_
_entity_poly.entity_id
_entity_poly.type
_entity_poly.pdbx_seq_one_letter_code
_entity_poly.pdbx_strand_id
1 'polypeptide(L)'
;MIIKNGLVFNEEGRFEEKDVFIDGDKISTEATGEVIDAKGLYVIPGLTDIHFHACVGYDFCDGTQEAISKMARYELENGITTICPASMTFSEEKLGQIFETAKEYDGKDGAELVGINMEGPFISMEKKGAQNPEFIHKPDAEMFYRLQEKAGGLIKLVDIAPEVDGAIDCIKKIKDDVRVSVAHTAATYDQAKEAFDNGAKHVTHLYNGMNAFHHRNPGVIGAACDNENVTVELIVDGVHSHPSTVRTTFKMFGDDRIIMISDSMMACGLDDGQYTLGGLDVTVKGNVATLTGEGNIAGSVTNLMNCVRTAVKKMEIPLE
;
A
#
# COMPACT_ATOMS: atom_id res chain seq x y z
N MET A 1 -6.78 -22.78 -20.18
CA MET A 1 -7.80 -22.82 -19.10
C MET A 1 -9.02 -22.03 -19.54
N ILE A 2 -10.23 -22.45 -19.12
CA ILE A 2 -11.47 -21.71 -19.42
C ILE A 2 -12.23 -21.52 -18.12
N ILE A 3 -12.60 -20.30 -17.78
CA ILE A 3 -13.49 -19.97 -16.66
C ILE A 3 -14.86 -19.71 -17.26
N LYS A 4 -15.88 -20.52 -16.87
CA LYS A 4 -17.23 -20.47 -17.45
C LYS A 4 -18.28 -19.97 -16.47
N ASN A 5 -19.32 -19.34 -17.01
CA ASN A 5 -20.54 -18.95 -16.28
C ASN A 5 -20.30 -17.95 -15.15
N GLY A 6 -19.14 -17.26 -15.10
CA GLY A 6 -18.82 -16.30 -14.06
C GLY A 6 -19.43 -14.93 -14.31
N LEU A 7 -19.68 -14.18 -13.23
CA LEU A 7 -19.91 -12.74 -13.30
C LEU A 7 -18.55 -12.05 -13.41
N VAL A 8 -18.14 -11.70 -14.63
CA VAL A 8 -16.81 -11.18 -14.95
C VAL A 8 -16.82 -9.67 -14.92
N PHE A 9 -15.92 -9.07 -14.15
CA PHE A 9 -15.68 -7.63 -14.16
C PHE A 9 -15.05 -7.21 -15.48
N ASN A 10 -15.69 -6.30 -16.20
CA ASN A 10 -15.27 -5.88 -17.53
C ASN A 10 -14.58 -4.49 -17.52
N GLU A 11 -14.06 -4.08 -18.68
CA GLU A 11 -13.36 -2.81 -18.86
C GLU A 11 -14.26 -1.57 -18.64
N GLU A 12 -15.59 -1.75 -18.64
CA GLU A 12 -16.56 -0.70 -18.38
C GLU A 12 -16.88 -0.52 -16.88
N GLY A 13 -16.20 -1.30 -16.01
CA GLY A 13 -16.41 -1.27 -14.56
C GLY A 13 -17.70 -1.98 -14.12
N ARG A 14 -18.17 -2.98 -14.86
CA ARG A 14 -19.41 -3.70 -14.60
C ARG A 14 -19.21 -5.21 -14.61
N PHE A 15 -20.10 -5.91 -13.93
CA PHE A 15 -20.15 -7.37 -14.01
C PHE A 15 -21.11 -7.84 -15.09
N GLU A 16 -20.63 -8.75 -15.94
CA GLU A 16 -21.42 -9.43 -16.96
C GLU A 16 -21.19 -10.94 -16.91
N GLU A 17 -22.22 -11.73 -17.19
CA GLU A 17 -22.07 -13.19 -17.29
C GLU A 17 -21.39 -13.53 -18.61
N LYS A 18 -20.14 -14.02 -18.53
CA LYS A 18 -19.36 -14.46 -19.69
C LYS A 18 -18.29 -15.47 -19.33
N ASP A 19 -17.76 -16.12 -20.35
CA ASP A 19 -16.60 -17.01 -20.22
C ASP A 19 -15.28 -16.21 -20.39
N VAL A 20 -14.24 -16.62 -19.66
CA VAL A 20 -12.88 -16.11 -19.82
C VAL A 20 -11.99 -17.25 -20.32
N PHE A 21 -11.32 -17.00 -21.42
CA PHE A 21 -10.38 -17.94 -22.04
C PHE A 21 -8.95 -17.50 -21.74
N ILE A 22 -8.12 -18.43 -21.26
CA ILE A 22 -6.73 -18.18 -20.88
C ILE A 22 -5.85 -19.16 -21.64
N ASP A 23 -4.97 -18.62 -22.49
CA ASP A 23 -3.96 -19.38 -23.24
C ASP A 23 -2.57 -18.97 -22.76
N GLY A 24 -1.88 -19.91 -22.08
CA GLY A 24 -0.65 -19.60 -21.37
C GLY A 24 -0.86 -18.56 -20.27
N ASP A 25 -0.27 -17.40 -20.42
CA ASP A 25 -0.31 -16.25 -19.51
C ASP A 25 -1.20 -15.10 -19.99
N LYS A 26 -2.01 -15.34 -21.05
CA LYS A 26 -2.79 -14.27 -21.69
C LYS A 26 -4.28 -14.61 -21.77
N ILE A 27 -5.10 -13.57 -21.63
CA ILE A 27 -6.52 -13.63 -22.00
C ILE A 27 -6.63 -13.74 -23.52
N SER A 28 -7.46 -14.66 -23.99
CA SER A 28 -7.64 -14.99 -25.40
C SER A 28 -9.11 -15.04 -25.78
N THR A 29 -9.39 -15.23 -27.06
CA THR A 29 -10.74 -15.48 -27.58
C THR A 29 -11.10 -16.96 -27.58
N GLU A 30 -10.13 -17.85 -27.44
CA GLU A 30 -10.29 -19.30 -27.34
C GLU A 30 -9.18 -19.91 -26.49
N ALA A 31 -9.48 -21.01 -25.83
CA ALA A 31 -8.51 -21.81 -25.09
C ALA A 31 -8.97 -23.26 -25.01
N THR A 32 -8.01 -24.16 -24.72
CA THR A 32 -8.27 -25.56 -24.44
C THR A 32 -7.70 -25.95 -23.09
N GLY A 33 -8.16 -27.06 -22.51
CA GLY A 33 -7.64 -27.60 -21.24
C GLY A 33 -8.64 -27.50 -20.10
N GLU A 34 -8.15 -27.20 -18.91
CA GLU A 34 -8.94 -27.14 -17.68
C GLU A 34 -10.14 -26.18 -17.79
N VAL A 35 -11.28 -26.60 -17.26
CA VAL A 35 -12.49 -25.80 -17.21
C VAL A 35 -12.89 -25.60 -15.75
N ILE A 36 -13.00 -24.33 -15.34
CA ILE A 36 -13.49 -23.92 -14.03
C ILE A 36 -14.94 -23.42 -14.21
N ASP A 37 -15.91 -24.03 -13.54
CA ASP A 37 -17.28 -23.51 -13.51
C ASP A 37 -17.39 -22.46 -12.39
N ALA A 38 -17.49 -21.21 -12.80
CA ALA A 38 -17.62 -20.06 -11.91
C ALA A 38 -19.09 -19.58 -11.73
N LYS A 39 -20.06 -20.46 -11.97
CA LYS A 39 -21.48 -20.10 -11.83
C LYS A 39 -21.80 -19.55 -10.45
N GLY A 40 -22.33 -18.31 -10.40
CA GLY A 40 -22.65 -17.62 -9.17
C GLY A 40 -21.45 -17.01 -8.43
N LEU A 41 -20.27 -17.04 -9.05
CA LEU A 41 -19.06 -16.40 -8.53
C LEU A 41 -18.73 -15.14 -9.33
N TYR A 42 -18.12 -14.19 -8.65
CA TYR A 42 -17.49 -13.04 -9.29
C TYR A 42 -16.09 -13.43 -9.78
N VAL A 43 -15.78 -13.03 -10.99
CA VAL A 43 -14.45 -13.17 -11.61
C VAL A 43 -13.88 -11.79 -11.80
N ILE A 44 -12.82 -11.49 -11.08
CA ILE A 44 -12.13 -10.20 -11.10
C ILE A 44 -10.67 -10.38 -11.50
N PRO A 45 -9.98 -9.35 -11.99
CA PRO A 45 -8.53 -9.36 -12.10
C PRO A 45 -7.88 -9.65 -10.75
N GLY A 46 -6.69 -10.25 -10.74
CA GLY A 46 -5.91 -10.36 -9.52
C GLY A 46 -5.64 -8.97 -8.92
N LEU A 47 -5.68 -8.89 -7.59
CA LEU A 47 -5.46 -7.62 -6.90
C LEU A 47 -3.98 -7.26 -6.88
N THR A 48 -3.70 -5.96 -6.76
CA THR A 48 -2.36 -5.42 -6.53
C THR A 48 -2.33 -4.71 -5.18
N ASP A 49 -1.50 -5.18 -4.24
CA ASP A 49 -1.25 -4.45 -3.00
C ASP A 49 0.02 -3.62 -3.13
N ILE A 50 -0.14 -2.30 -3.07
CA ILE A 50 0.97 -1.36 -3.23
C ILE A 50 1.54 -0.86 -1.90
N HIS A 51 0.95 -1.30 -0.77
CA HIS A 51 1.40 -0.91 0.55
C HIS A 51 1.04 -1.97 1.59
N PHE A 52 2.01 -2.79 1.92
CA PHE A 52 1.99 -3.74 3.03
C PHE A 52 3.44 -4.03 3.47
N HIS A 53 3.68 -4.29 4.74
CA HIS A 53 5.03 -4.52 5.27
C HIS A 53 5.36 -6.00 5.40
N ALA A 54 4.37 -6.81 5.78
CA ALA A 54 4.62 -8.14 6.27
C ALA A 54 3.34 -9.00 6.27
N CYS A 55 3.51 -10.31 6.35
CA CYS A 55 2.45 -11.27 6.64
C CYS A 55 3.06 -12.62 7.06
N VAL A 56 2.26 -13.48 7.68
CA VAL A 56 2.60 -14.86 8.09
C VAL A 56 3.94 -15.01 8.83
N GLY A 57 4.28 -13.99 9.63
CA GLY A 57 5.50 -13.99 10.44
C GLY A 57 6.77 -13.51 9.72
N TYR A 58 6.68 -13.05 8.49
CA TYR A 58 7.78 -12.52 7.68
C TYR A 58 7.56 -11.05 7.36
N ASP A 59 8.63 -10.27 7.36
CA ASP A 59 8.64 -8.84 7.07
C ASP A 59 9.54 -8.56 5.84
N PHE A 60 9.12 -7.62 4.99
CA PHE A 60 9.94 -7.21 3.85
C PHE A 60 11.30 -6.69 4.29
N CYS A 61 11.36 -6.04 5.46
CA CYS A 61 12.58 -5.52 6.05
C CYS A 61 13.48 -6.58 6.71
N ASP A 62 13.06 -7.86 6.74
CA ASP A 62 13.97 -8.96 7.06
C ASP A 62 15.12 -9.01 6.04
N GLY A 63 14.87 -8.55 4.80
CA GLY A 63 15.87 -8.45 3.74
C GLY A 63 16.37 -9.80 3.29
N THR A 64 15.48 -10.82 3.21
CA THR A 64 15.82 -12.17 2.79
C THR A 64 14.91 -12.65 1.65
N GLN A 65 15.45 -13.49 0.77
CA GLN A 65 14.68 -14.12 -0.32
C GLN A 65 13.55 -14.99 0.24
N GLU A 66 13.78 -15.63 1.40
CA GLU A 66 12.77 -16.45 2.06
C GLU A 66 11.57 -15.59 2.48
N ALA A 67 11.80 -14.45 3.13
CA ALA A 67 10.73 -13.55 3.57
C ALA A 67 9.87 -13.09 2.38
N ILE A 68 10.51 -12.57 1.32
CA ILE A 68 9.79 -12.15 0.11
C ILE A 68 8.99 -13.30 -0.49
N SER A 69 9.56 -14.50 -0.60
CA SER A 69 8.88 -15.68 -1.16
C SER A 69 7.67 -16.11 -0.33
N LYS A 70 7.79 -16.12 1.01
CA LYS A 70 6.67 -16.47 1.90
C LYS A 70 5.54 -15.45 1.83
N MET A 71 5.88 -14.18 1.82
CA MET A 71 4.92 -13.08 1.69
C MET A 71 4.22 -13.16 0.33
N ALA A 72 4.96 -13.24 -0.76
CA ALA A 72 4.42 -13.33 -2.11
C ALA A 72 3.50 -14.56 -2.29
N ARG A 73 3.85 -15.69 -1.67
CA ARG A 73 3.02 -16.90 -1.69
C ARG A 73 1.70 -16.69 -0.95
N TYR A 74 1.74 -16.13 0.25
CA TYR A 74 0.54 -15.82 1.02
C TYR A 74 -0.37 -14.85 0.28
N GLU A 75 0.18 -13.79 -0.31
CA GLU A 75 -0.59 -12.81 -1.07
C GLU A 75 -1.28 -13.47 -2.28
N LEU A 76 -0.55 -14.29 -3.05
CA LEU A 76 -1.14 -15.03 -4.18
C LEU A 76 -2.27 -15.96 -3.75
N GLU A 77 -2.11 -16.71 -2.65
CA GLU A 77 -3.13 -17.61 -2.10
C GLU A 77 -4.40 -16.85 -1.65
N ASN A 78 -4.29 -15.54 -1.40
CA ASN A 78 -5.40 -14.65 -1.07
C ASN A 78 -5.91 -13.82 -2.26
N GLY A 79 -5.47 -14.10 -3.48
CA GLY A 79 -5.94 -13.45 -4.71
C GLY A 79 -5.24 -12.13 -5.03
N ILE A 80 -4.15 -11.81 -4.34
CA ILE A 80 -3.27 -10.69 -4.66
C ILE A 80 -2.15 -11.23 -5.56
N THR A 81 -2.20 -10.90 -6.85
CA THR A 81 -1.29 -11.44 -7.85
C THR A 81 -0.05 -10.59 -8.07
N THR A 82 -0.09 -9.35 -7.58
CA THR A 82 0.97 -8.35 -7.77
C THR A 82 1.22 -7.62 -6.46
N ILE A 83 2.49 -7.43 -6.10
CA ILE A 83 2.88 -6.81 -4.84
C ILE A 83 3.92 -5.70 -5.02
N CYS A 84 3.78 -4.66 -4.19
CA CYS A 84 4.75 -3.60 -4.02
C CYS A 84 4.93 -3.37 -2.50
N PRO A 85 5.72 -4.23 -1.81
CA PRO A 85 5.86 -4.16 -0.37
C PRO A 85 6.51 -2.84 0.07
N ALA A 86 6.11 -2.37 1.26
CA ALA A 86 6.62 -1.16 1.87
C ALA A 86 7.81 -1.46 2.80
N SER A 87 8.87 -0.65 2.68
CA SER A 87 9.93 -0.66 3.69
C SER A 87 9.52 0.17 4.90
N MET A 88 10.17 -0.07 6.03
CA MET A 88 10.10 0.81 7.20
C MET A 88 11.27 1.79 7.20
N THR A 89 11.21 2.79 8.11
CA THR A 89 12.32 3.74 8.32
C THR A 89 13.53 3.04 8.96
N PHE A 90 14.59 2.89 8.18
CA PHE A 90 15.88 2.34 8.59
C PHE A 90 17.04 3.20 8.08
N SER A 91 18.28 2.83 8.48
CA SER A 91 19.49 3.44 7.93
C SER A 91 19.59 3.18 6.42
N GLU A 92 20.28 4.08 5.69
CA GLU A 92 20.55 3.90 4.25
C GLU A 92 21.21 2.55 3.95
N GLU A 93 22.15 2.12 4.81
CA GLU A 93 22.83 0.83 4.66
C GLU A 93 21.84 -0.35 4.72
N LYS A 94 20.94 -0.38 5.73
CA LYS A 94 19.94 -1.45 5.90
C LYS A 94 18.93 -1.43 4.77
N LEU A 95 18.42 -0.27 4.37
CA LEU A 95 17.52 -0.12 3.22
C LEU A 95 18.18 -0.63 1.94
N GLY A 96 19.44 -0.28 1.72
CA GLY A 96 20.20 -0.76 0.57
C GLY A 96 20.30 -2.28 0.51
N GLN A 97 20.54 -2.95 1.63
CA GLN A 97 20.59 -4.42 1.71
C GLN A 97 19.21 -5.06 1.39
N ILE A 98 18.13 -4.50 1.95
CA ILE A 98 16.76 -4.96 1.69
C ILE A 98 16.44 -4.85 0.19
N PHE A 99 16.76 -3.72 -0.43
CA PHE A 99 16.44 -3.44 -1.82
C PHE A 99 17.31 -4.24 -2.81
N GLU A 100 18.57 -4.49 -2.48
CA GLU A 100 19.42 -5.42 -3.24
C GLU A 100 18.84 -6.84 -3.23
N THR A 101 18.33 -7.30 -2.07
CA THR A 101 17.67 -8.60 -1.97
C THR A 101 16.39 -8.65 -2.81
N ALA A 102 15.57 -7.59 -2.79
CA ALA A 102 14.36 -7.52 -3.59
C ALA A 102 14.64 -7.52 -5.10
N LYS A 103 15.70 -6.84 -5.54
CA LYS A 103 16.17 -6.84 -6.93
C LYS A 103 16.51 -8.23 -7.45
N GLU A 104 17.03 -9.09 -6.58
CA GLU A 104 17.43 -10.47 -6.93
C GLU A 104 16.27 -11.47 -6.87
N TYR A 105 15.08 -11.06 -6.40
CA TYR A 105 13.93 -11.94 -6.29
C TYR A 105 13.36 -12.28 -7.67
N ASP A 106 13.16 -13.58 -7.97
CA ASP A 106 12.75 -14.06 -9.29
C ASP A 106 11.23 -14.35 -9.43
N GLY A 107 10.46 -14.20 -8.36
CA GLY A 107 9.00 -14.15 -8.36
C GLY A 107 8.24 -15.41 -8.79
N LYS A 108 8.89 -16.60 -8.86
CA LYS A 108 8.31 -17.78 -9.53
C LYS A 108 7.18 -18.47 -8.79
N ASP A 109 7.10 -18.37 -7.47
CA ASP A 109 6.21 -19.18 -6.63
C ASP A 109 5.17 -18.39 -5.86
N GLY A 110 4.93 -17.12 -6.20
CA GLY A 110 4.03 -16.22 -5.49
C GLY A 110 3.51 -15.08 -6.36
N ALA A 111 2.97 -14.06 -5.72
CA ALA A 111 2.61 -12.81 -6.37
C ALA A 111 3.85 -12.13 -6.97
N GLU A 112 3.68 -11.49 -8.10
CA GLU A 112 4.78 -10.79 -8.80
C GLU A 112 5.20 -9.54 -8.02
N LEU A 113 6.49 -9.44 -7.68
CA LEU A 113 7.08 -8.24 -7.10
C LEU A 113 7.34 -7.22 -8.22
N VAL A 114 6.51 -6.19 -8.32
CA VAL A 114 6.63 -5.18 -9.39
C VAL A 114 7.26 -3.89 -8.94
N GLY A 115 7.43 -3.71 -7.64
CA GLY A 115 8.02 -2.50 -7.08
C GLY A 115 8.26 -2.59 -5.59
N ILE A 116 8.78 -1.49 -5.06
CA ILE A 116 8.99 -1.23 -3.64
C ILE A 116 8.32 0.11 -3.34
N ASN A 117 7.57 0.17 -2.23
CA ASN A 117 7.14 1.41 -1.62
C ASN A 117 8.17 1.78 -0.53
N MET A 118 8.92 2.86 -0.74
CA MET A 118 9.90 3.34 0.22
C MET A 118 9.18 4.24 1.24
N GLU A 119 8.61 3.64 2.29
CA GLU A 119 7.95 4.33 3.38
C GLU A 119 8.97 4.79 4.44
N GLY A 120 9.29 6.06 4.37
CA GLY A 120 10.43 6.62 5.09
C GLY A 120 11.77 6.39 4.36
N PRO A 121 12.86 6.97 4.84
CA PRO A 121 13.00 7.73 6.10
C PRO A 121 12.64 9.22 6.02
N PHE A 122 12.10 9.72 4.91
CA PHE A 122 11.88 11.15 4.65
C PHE A 122 10.57 11.68 5.26
N ILE A 123 10.27 11.28 6.47
CA ILE A 123 9.01 11.52 7.17
C ILE A 123 9.17 12.51 8.33
N SER A 124 8.02 12.98 8.86
CA SER A 124 8.00 13.90 10.00
C SER A 124 8.19 13.19 11.33
N MET A 125 9.08 13.69 12.16
CA MET A 125 9.24 13.22 13.55
C MET A 125 7.93 13.31 14.34
N GLU A 126 7.13 14.35 14.11
CA GLU A 126 5.86 14.56 14.80
C GLU A 126 4.82 13.50 14.45
N LYS A 127 4.85 13.01 13.23
CA LYS A 127 3.87 12.04 12.66
C LYS A 127 4.48 10.68 12.36
N LYS A 128 5.56 10.34 13.02
CA LYS A 128 6.31 9.09 12.78
C LYS A 128 5.47 7.82 12.90
N GLY A 129 4.38 7.84 13.68
CA GLY A 129 3.58 6.64 13.93
C GLY A 129 4.43 5.49 14.51
N ALA A 130 4.38 4.33 13.87
CA ALA A 130 5.16 3.15 14.22
C ALA A 130 6.56 3.12 13.57
N GLN A 131 7.04 4.23 12.98
CA GLN A 131 8.37 4.32 12.41
C GLN A 131 9.44 4.60 13.47
N ASN A 132 10.66 4.04 13.31
CA ASN A 132 11.75 4.23 14.26
C ASN A 132 12.34 5.65 14.13
N PRO A 133 12.26 6.48 15.19
CA PRO A 133 12.71 7.87 15.14
C PRO A 133 14.22 8.03 14.94
N GLU A 134 15.02 7.00 15.26
CA GLU A 134 16.48 7.04 15.14
C GLU A 134 16.95 7.23 13.69
N PHE A 135 16.16 6.72 12.74
CA PHE A 135 16.54 6.69 11.32
C PHE A 135 15.76 7.71 10.47
N ILE A 136 14.93 8.54 11.08
CA ILE A 136 14.24 9.61 10.34
C ILE A 136 15.28 10.58 9.78
N HIS A 137 15.20 10.82 8.47
CA HIS A 137 16.14 11.62 7.72
C HIS A 137 15.44 12.75 6.97
N LYS A 138 16.09 13.90 6.81
CA LYS A 138 15.59 14.94 5.92
C LYS A 138 15.52 14.41 4.48
N PRO A 139 14.51 14.83 3.70
CA PRO A 139 14.43 14.46 2.29
C PRO A 139 15.71 14.74 1.53
N ASP A 140 16.27 13.70 0.91
CA ASP A 140 17.58 13.73 0.22
C ASP A 140 17.46 12.96 -1.10
N ALA A 141 17.46 13.69 -2.21
CA ALA A 141 17.36 13.10 -3.54
C ALA A 141 18.58 12.23 -3.90
N GLU A 142 19.77 12.57 -3.41
CA GLU A 142 20.97 11.79 -3.69
C GLU A 142 20.93 10.43 -2.95
N MET A 143 20.43 10.41 -1.71
CA MET A 143 20.15 9.16 -0.98
C MET A 143 19.11 8.32 -1.73
N PHE A 144 18.03 8.93 -2.19
CA PHE A 144 17.02 8.23 -3.01
C PHE A 144 17.66 7.58 -4.23
N TYR A 145 18.48 8.30 -5.01
CA TYR A 145 19.10 7.75 -6.21
C TYR A 145 20.07 6.60 -5.91
N ARG A 146 20.86 6.69 -4.83
CA ARG A 146 21.71 5.57 -4.39
C ARG A 146 20.90 4.33 -4.03
N LEU A 147 19.77 4.51 -3.33
CA LEU A 147 18.87 3.41 -2.99
C LEU A 147 18.15 2.86 -4.24
N GLN A 148 17.73 3.71 -5.17
CA GLN A 148 17.10 3.31 -6.43
C GLN A 148 18.07 2.48 -7.31
N GLU A 149 19.35 2.82 -7.33
CA GLU A 149 20.38 2.02 -8.01
C GLU A 149 20.52 0.64 -7.38
N LYS A 150 20.57 0.55 -6.04
CA LYS A 150 20.60 -0.71 -5.30
C LYS A 150 19.35 -1.55 -5.55
N ALA A 151 18.19 -0.93 -5.59
CA ALA A 151 16.92 -1.56 -5.93
C ALA A 151 16.81 -1.98 -7.41
N GLY A 152 17.74 -1.59 -8.29
CA GLY A 152 17.66 -1.86 -9.73
C GLY A 152 16.46 -1.20 -10.41
N GLY A 153 15.98 -0.06 -9.89
CA GLY A 153 14.82 0.66 -10.42
C GLY A 153 13.48 0.19 -9.87
N LEU A 154 13.47 -0.65 -8.84
CA LEU A 154 12.22 -1.19 -8.25
C LEU A 154 11.50 -0.21 -7.32
N ILE A 155 12.11 0.87 -6.83
CA ILE A 155 11.38 1.85 -6.02
C ILE A 155 10.36 2.55 -6.92
N LYS A 156 9.07 2.31 -6.67
CA LYS A 156 7.95 2.87 -7.45
C LYS A 156 7.20 3.97 -6.70
N LEU A 157 7.24 3.93 -5.37
CA LEU A 157 6.71 4.96 -4.49
C LEU A 157 7.79 5.39 -3.51
N VAL A 158 7.77 6.68 -3.12
CA VAL A 158 8.59 7.23 -2.05
C VAL A 158 7.76 8.19 -1.22
N ASP A 159 7.81 8.02 0.09
CA ASP A 159 7.07 8.80 1.06
C ASP A 159 7.85 9.99 1.55
N ILE A 160 7.26 11.19 1.46
CA ILE A 160 7.88 12.44 1.88
C ILE A 160 6.90 13.28 2.71
N ALA A 161 7.35 13.77 3.86
CA ALA A 161 6.67 14.79 4.64
C ALA A 161 7.03 16.19 4.11
N PRO A 162 6.10 16.91 3.46
CA PRO A 162 6.43 18.14 2.73
C PRO A 162 6.81 19.33 3.62
N GLU A 163 6.47 19.31 4.89
CA GLU A 163 6.87 20.34 5.86
C GLU A 163 8.32 20.21 6.31
N VAL A 164 8.97 19.09 6.04
CA VAL A 164 10.37 18.87 6.40
C VAL A 164 11.28 19.66 5.47
N ASP A 165 12.27 20.32 6.05
CA ASP A 165 13.24 21.13 5.32
C ASP A 165 13.93 20.36 4.19
N GLY A 166 13.92 20.90 2.97
CA GLY A 166 14.45 20.27 1.77
C GLY A 166 13.43 19.39 1.00
N ALA A 167 12.22 19.18 1.52
CA ALA A 167 11.23 18.29 0.90
C ALA A 167 10.83 18.72 -0.51
N ILE A 168 10.50 19.98 -0.71
CA ILE A 168 10.06 20.49 -2.02
C ILE A 168 11.17 20.39 -3.06
N ASP A 169 12.42 20.64 -2.69
CA ASP A 169 13.55 20.51 -3.62
C ASP A 169 13.83 19.03 -3.95
N CYS A 170 13.66 18.14 -3.00
CA CYS A 170 13.74 16.70 -3.23
C CYS A 170 12.65 16.25 -4.19
N ILE A 171 11.38 16.60 -3.93
CA ILE A 171 10.22 16.27 -4.79
C ILE A 171 10.48 16.71 -6.24
N LYS A 172 10.91 17.95 -6.45
CA LYS A 172 11.22 18.49 -7.79
C LYS A 172 12.25 17.66 -8.54
N LYS A 173 13.25 17.13 -7.82
CA LYS A 173 14.35 16.38 -8.43
C LYS A 173 13.93 14.97 -8.84
N ILE A 174 13.08 14.28 -8.04
CA ILE A 174 12.82 12.85 -8.21
C ILE A 174 11.45 12.53 -8.85
N LYS A 175 10.56 13.51 -9.01
CA LYS A 175 9.16 13.34 -9.44
C LYS A 175 8.96 12.67 -10.81
N ASP A 176 9.96 12.74 -11.67
CA ASP A 176 9.89 12.16 -13.02
C ASP A 176 10.40 10.70 -13.03
N ASP A 177 11.08 10.27 -11.96
CA ASP A 177 11.68 8.95 -11.82
C ASP A 177 10.87 8.01 -10.89
N VAL A 178 10.04 8.58 -10.01
CA VAL A 178 9.28 7.83 -9.00
C VAL A 178 7.97 8.54 -8.64
N ARG A 179 6.95 7.80 -8.24
CA ARG A 179 5.74 8.38 -7.67
C ARG A 179 6.03 8.89 -6.26
N VAL A 180 6.01 10.21 -6.09
CA VAL A 180 6.16 10.83 -4.76
C VAL A 180 4.80 10.85 -4.06
N SER A 181 4.78 10.34 -2.83
CA SER A 181 3.64 10.32 -1.94
C SER A 181 3.85 11.24 -0.74
N VAL A 182 2.79 11.94 -0.36
CA VAL A 182 2.75 12.71 0.89
C VAL A 182 2.33 11.78 2.02
N ALA A 183 3.21 11.59 3.01
CA ALA A 183 3.04 10.60 4.07
C ALA A 183 3.64 11.05 5.39
N HIS A 184 3.16 10.47 6.51
CA HIS A 184 3.71 10.69 7.85
C HIS A 184 4.07 12.16 8.11
N THR A 185 3.06 13.04 8.03
CA THR A 185 3.27 14.47 7.88
C THR A 185 2.34 15.30 8.77
N ALA A 186 2.87 16.36 9.36
CA ALA A 186 2.10 17.41 10.03
C ALA A 186 1.75 18.58 9.09
N ALA A 187 1.91 18.42 7.78
CA ALA A 187 1.71 19.46 6.78
C ALA A 187 0.37 20.16 6.90
N THR A 188 0.41 21.47 6.77
CA THR A 188 -0.77 22.30 6.52
C THR A 188 -1.32 22.09 5.13
N TYR A 189 -2.50 22.61 4.84
CA TYR A 189 -3.07 22.63 3.49
C TYR A 189 -2.12 23.24 2.47
N ASP A 190 -1.53 24.39 2.78
CA ASP A 190 -0.65 25.12 1.85
C ASP A 190 0.64 24.35 1.57
N GLN A 191 1.25 23.71 2.58
CA GLN A 191 2.44 22.87 2.41
C GLN A 191 2.15 21.62 1.58
N ALA A 192 1.02 20.95 1.82
CA ALA A 192 0.60 19.80 1.02
C ALA A 192 0.29 20.22 -0.44
N LYS A 193 -0.42 21.34 -0.60
CA LYS A 193 -0.69 21.90 -1.94
C LYS A 193 0.61 22.23 -2.68
N GLU A 194 1.59 22.84 -2.00
CA GLU A 194 2.89 23.13 -2.59
C GLU A 194 3.60 21.85 -3.06
N ALA A 195 3.54 20.76 -2.27
CA ALA A 195 4.09 19.48 -2.67
C ALA A 195 3.41 18.92 -3.93
N PHE A 196 2.07 18.97 -4.00
CA PHE A 196 1.32 18.52 -5.17
C PHE A 196 1.61 19.38 -6.41
N ASP A 197 1.68 20.68 -6.26
CA ASP A 197 2.02 21.62 -7.36
C ASP A 197 3.45 21.37 -7.89
N ASN A 198 4.34 20.81 -7.07
CA ASN A 198 5.72 20.51 -7.43
C ASN A 198 5.97 19.06 -7.85
N GLY A 199 4.95 18.20 -7.86
CA GLY A 199 5.04 16.87 -8.47
C GLY A 199 4.71 15.68 -7.59
N ALA A 200 4.41 15.85 -6.30
CA ALA A 200 3.78 14.78 -5.53
C ALA A 200 2.38 14.50 -6.10
N LYS A 201 2.02 13.22 -6.24
CA LYS A 201 0.76 12.81 -6.89
C LYS A 201 0.03 11.73 -6.12
N HIS A 202 0.44 11.48 -4.89
CA HIS A 202 -0.10 10.41 -4.07
C HIS A 202 -0.15 10.82 -2.61
N VAL A 203 -1.03 10.17 -1.85
CA VAL A 203 -1.10 10.28 -0.38
C VAL A 203 -1.17 8.88 0.20
N THR A 204 -0.23 8.55 1.05
CA THR A 204 -0.12 7.28 1.74
C THR A 204 -1.15 7.18 2.86
N HIS A 205 -1.81 6.02 3.02
CA HIS A 205 -2.77 5.64 4.07
C HIS A 205 -3.56 6.84 4.65
N LEU A 206 -4.36 7.48 3.80
CA LEU A 206 -5.12 8.70 4.11
C LEU A 206 -5.76 8.64 5.50
N TYR A 207 -5.67 9.72 6.26
CA TYR A 207 -6.01 9.92 7.69
C TYR A 207 -4.97 9.41 8.70
N ASN A 208 -4.13 8.46 8.35
CA ASN A 208 -3.17 7.86 9.27
C ASN A 208 -1.82 8.57 9.16
N GLY A 209 -1.12 8.74 10.27
CA GLY A 209 0.16 9.46 10.29
C GLY A 209 0.07 10.92 9.80
N MET A 210 -1.09 11.58 9.89
CA MET A 210 -1.27 12.97 9.45
C MET A 210 -2.23 13.74 10.36
N ASN A 211 -2.34 15.05 10.12
CA ASN A 211 -3.31 15.88 10.83
C ASN A 211 -4.74 15.54 10.39
N ALA A 212 -5.67 15.53 11.34
CA ALA A 212 -7.08 15.27 11.06
C ALA A 212 -7.69 16.36 10.15
N PHE A 213 -8.64 15.95 9.29
CA PHE A 213 -9.43 16.89 8.49
C PHE A 213 -10.27 17.80 9.40
N HIS A 214 -9.98 19.07 9.37
CA HIS A 214 -10.69 20.08 10.18
C HIS A 214 -11.18 21.22 9.30
N HIS A 215 -12.41 21.69 9.50
CA HIS A 215 -13.10 22.65 8.64
C HIS A 215 -12.38 24.01 8.46
N ARG A 216 -11.42 24.38 9.31
CA ARG A 216 -10.57 25.56 9.17
C ARG A 216 -9.12 25.24 8.84
N ASN A 217 -8.68 24.00 9.08
CA ASN A 217 -7.34 23.51 8.82
C ASN A 217 -7.43 22.14 8.12
N PRO A 218 -7.81 22.09 6.82
CA PRO A 218 -8.14 20.84 6.15
C PRO A 218 -6.92 19.94 5.87
N GLY A 219 -5.70 20.46 6.02
CA GLY A 219 -4.46 19.72 5.92
C GLY A 219 -4.27 19.02 4.57
N VAL A 220 -3.55 17.89 4.61
CA VAL A 220 -3.28 17.05 3.44
C VAL A 220 -4.57 16.56 2.78
N ILE A 221 -5.56 16.17 3.59
CA ILE A 221 -6.83 15.60 3.09
C ILE A 221 -7.57 16.60 2.21
N GLY A 222 -7.66 17.87 2.64
CA GLY A 222 -8.29 18.93 1.85
C GLY A 222 -7.50 19.25 0.59
N ALA A 223 -6.18 19.38 0.69
CA ALA A 223 -5.33 19.68 -0.46
C ALA A 223 -5.35 18.55 -1.50
N ALA A 224 -5.38 17.28 -1.09
CA ALA A 224 -5.52 16.14 -1.99
C ALA A 224 -6.92 16.09 -2.65
N CYS A 225 -7.98 16.43 -1.89
CA CYS A 225 -9.34 16.48 -2.44
C CYS A 225 -9.46 17.51 -3.55
N ASP A 226 -8.86 18.69 -3.39
CA ASP A 226 -8.91 19.80 -4.34
C ASP A 226 -8.03 19.58 -5.58
N ASN A 227 -7.17 18.56 -5.60
CA ASN A 227 -6.30 18.25 -6.73
C ASN A 227 -6.69 16.91 -7.38
N GLU A 228 -7.36 16.98 -8.54
CA GLU A 228 -7.87 15.81 -9.27
C GLU A 228 -6.79 14.83 -9.77
N ASN A 229 -5.51 15.25 -9.80
CA ASN A 229 -4.39 14.41 -10.22
C ASN A 229 -3.75 13.62 -9.06
N VAL A 230 -4.25 13.80 -7.84
CA VAL A 230 -3.74 13.13 -6.64
C VAL A 230 -4.59 11.91 -6.31
N THR A 231 -3.95 10.75 -6.22
CA THR A 231 -4.55 9.52 -5.73
C THR A 231 -4.27 9.35 -4.23
N VAL A 232 -5.12 8.60 -3.53
CA VAL A 232 -5.00 8.38 -2.09
C VAL A 232 -5.12 6.90 -1.75
N GLU A 233 -4.29 6.43 -0.83
CA GLU A 233 -4.43 5.10 -0.26
C GLU A 233 -5.45 5.11 0.87
N LEU A 234 -6.16 3.99 1.05
CA LEU A 234 -7.13 3.83 2.12
C LEU A 234 -7.08 2.42 2.72
N ILE A 235 -6.86 2.33 4.03
CA ILE A 235 -6.92 1.09 4.79
C ILE A 235 -8.39 0.81 5.16
N VAL A 236 -8.96 -0.25 4.60
CA VAL A 236 -10.39 -0.57 4.74
C VAL A 236 -10.59 -1.86 5.55
N ASP A 237 -9.92 -1.94 6.70
CA ASP A 237 -9.94 -3.11 7.59
C ASP A 237 -11.06 -3.08 8.65
N GLY A 238 -11.70 -1.91 8.83
CA GLY A 238 -12.72 -1.69 9.87
C GLY A 238 -12.15 -1.31 11.24
N VAL A 239 -10.84 -1.07 11.33
CA VAL A 239 -10.11 -0.60 12.51
C VAL A 239 -9.61 0.82 12.29
N HIS A 240 -8.84 1.04 11.21
CA HIS A 240 -8.22 2.33 10.89
C HIS A 240 -9.26 3.42 10.55
N SER A 241 -10.37 3.04 9.93
CA SER A 241 -11.38 4.00 9.50
C SER A 241 -12.79 3.51 9.82
N HIS A 242 -13.61 4.43 10.38
CA HIS A 242 -15.02 4.17 10.60
C HIS A 242 -15.76 4.02 9.24
N PRO A 243 -16.76 3.12 9.10
CA PRO A 243 -17.50 2.93 7.84
C PRO A 243 -18.03 4.21 7.21
N SER A 244 -18.52 5.15 8.03
CA SER A 244 -18.98 6.45 7.53
C SER A 244 -17.85 7.30 6.94
N THR A 245 -16.65 7.23 7.50
CA THR A 245 -15.47 7.92 6.97
C THR A 245 -15.10 7.35 5.61
N VAL A 246 -15.07 6.02 5.48
CA VAL A 246 -14.78 5.36 4.19
C VAL A 246 -15.79 5.80 3.12
N ARG A 247 -17.11 5.72 3.40
CA ARG A 247 -18.14 6.20 2.45
C ARG A 247 -18.00 7.68 2.10
N THR A 248 -17.59 8.51 3.06
CA THR A 248 -17.37 9.94 2.81
C THR A 248 -16.15 10.14 1.92
N THR A 249 -15.09 9.37 2.12
CA THR A 249 -13.88 9.41 1.30
C THR A 249 -14.19 9.09 -0.17
N PHE A 250 -14.97 8.03 -0.43
CA PHE A 250 -15.43 7.73 -1.79
C PHE A 250 -16.23 8.87 -2.43
N LYS A 251 -17.05 9.60 -1.63
CA LYS A 251 -17.77 10.78 -2.14
C LYS A 251 -16.86 11.98 -2.42
N MET A 252 -15.76 12.11 -1.68
CA MET A 252 -14.81 13.22 -1.82
C MET A 252 -13.86 13.01 -3.00
N PHE A 253 -13.40 11.78 -3.21
CA PHE A 253 -12.33 11.48 -4.17
C PHE A 253 -12.82 10.75 -5.43
N GLY A 254 -14.02 10.15 -5.42
CA GLY A 254 -14.44 9.19 -6.45
C GLY A 254 -13.75 7.84 -6.25
N ASP A 255 -14.11 6.88 -7.08
CA ASP A 255 -13.57 5.51 -7.05
C ASP A 255 -12.24 5.39 -7.83
N ASP A 256 -12.03 6.22 -8.81
CA ASP A 256 -10.85 6.26 -9.68
C ASP A 256 -9.59 6.86 -9.02
N ARG A 257 -9.74 7.55 -7.88
CA ARG A 257 -8.61 8.13 -7.13
C ARG A 257 -8.31 7.45 -5.81
N ILE A 258 -9.10 6.46 -5.40
CA ILE A 258 -8.87 5.70 -4.17
C ILE A 258 -8.20 4.37 -4.49
N ILE A 259 -7.10 4.09 -3.81
CA ILE A 259 -6.40 2.81 -3.88
C ILE A 259 -6.52 2.15 -2.51
N MET A 260 -7.24 1.04 -2.43
CA MET A 260 -7.28 0.25 -1.20
C MET A 260 -5.96 -0.48 -1.01
N ILE A 261 -5.46 -0.44 0.21
CA ILE A 261 -4.24 -1.11 0.65
C ILE A 261 -4.51 -1.93 1.90
N SER A 262 -3.64 -2.88 2.20
CA SER A 262 -3.75 -3.61 3.47
C SER A 262 -2.99 -2.97 4.62
N ASP A 263 -1.85 -2.37 4.35
CA ASP A 263 -0.89 -1.91 5.37
C ASP A 263 -0.63 -3.00 6.42
N SER A 264 -0.52 -4.24 5.95
CA SER A 264 -0.43 -5.41 6.83
C SER A 264 0.96 -5.53 7.47
N MET A 265 0.96 -6.03 8.72
CA MET A 265 2.16 -6.35 9.46
C MET A 265 2.28 -7.87 9.66
N MET A 266 3.39 -8.35 10.24
CA MET A 266 3.74 -9.79 10.27
C MET A 266 2.70 -10.70 10.92
N ALA A 267 1.79 -10.18 11.74
CA ALA A 267 0.69 -10.97 12.31
C ALA A 267 -0.46 -11.23 11.32
N CYS A 268 -0.47 -10.61 10.15
CA CYS A 268 -1.46 -10.91 9.13
C CYS A 268 -1.39 -12.40 8.77
N GLY A 269 -2.52 -13.09 8.91
CA GLY A 269 -2.60 -14.55 8.71
C GLY A 269 -2.20 -15.40 9.90
N LEU A 270 -1.91 -14.79 11.07
CA LEU A 270 -1.54 -15.47 12.31
C LEU A 270 -2.52 -15.14 13.46
N ASP A 271 -2.34 -15.83 14.59
CA ASP A 271 -3.16 -15.65 15.80
C ASP A 271 -2.74 -14.41 16.61
N ASP A 272 -3.54 -14.09 17.65
CA ASP A 272 -3.21 -13.07 18.65
C ASP A 272 -1.85 -13.35 19.29
N GLY A 273 -1.05 -12.32 19.56
CA GLY A 273 0.28 -12.49 20.12
C GLY A 273 1.14 -11.24 20.17
N GLN A 274 2.42 -11.47 20.40
CA GLN A 274 3.46 -10.44 20.36
C GLN A 274 4.25 -10.59 19.06
N TYR A 275 4.43 -9.46 18.37
CA TYR A 275 5.07 -9.39 17.08
C TYR A 275 5.98 -8.16 17.02
N THR A 276 6.54 -7.88 15.86
CA THR A 276 7.34 -6.66 15.64
C THR A 276 6.91 -5.97 14.33
N LEU A 277 7.18 -4.67 14.25
CA LEU A 277 7.07 -3.87 13.04
C LEU A 277 8.19 -2.82 13.05
N GLY A 278 9.04 -2.81 12.04
CA GLY A 278 10.17 -1.88 11.97
C GLY A 278 11.13 -1.95 13.17
N GLY A 279 11.21 -3.11 13.84
CA GLY A 279 12.01 -3.31 15.06
C GLY A 279 11.34 -2.83 16.36
N LEU A 280 10.07 -2.40 16.30
CA LEU A 280 9.28 -2.02 17.48
C LEU A 280 8.33 -3.16 17.88
N ASP A 281 8.14 -3.37 19.18
CA ASP A 281 7.25 -4.41 19.71
C ASP A 281 5.78 -4.05 19.47
N VAL A 282 4.99 -5.00 18.96
CA VAL A 282 3.57 -4.88 18.65
C VAL A 282 2.78 -5.96 19.36
N THR A 283 1.71 -5.58 20.01
CA THR A 283 0.71 -6.49 20.59
C THR A 283 -0.49 -6.59 19.67
N VAL A 284 -0.86 -7.81 19.29
CA VAL A 284 -2.04 -8.10 18.47
C VAL A 284 -3.12 -8.74 19.30
N LYS A 285 -4.34 -8.20 19.21
CA LYS A 285 -5.55 -8.74 19.82
C LYS A 285 -6.74 -8.60 18.88
N GLY A 286 -7.28 -9.73 18.43
CA GLY A 286 -8.32 -9.77 17.41
C GLY A 286 -7.80 -9.19 16.09
N ASN A 287 -8.44 -8.15 15.59
CA ASN A 287 -8.02 -7.46 14.35
C ASN A 287 -7.28 -6.13 14.61
N VAL A 288 -6.74 -5.93 15.80
CA VAL A 288 -6.06 -4.69 16.20
C VAL A 288 -4.61 -4.98 16.56
N ALA A 289 -3.68 -4.32 15.86
CA ALA A 289 -2.26 -4.30 16.18
C ALA A 289 -1.89 -2.94 16.79
N THR A 290 -1.19 -2.94 17.92
CA THR A 290 -0.78 -1.71 18.62
C THR A 290 0.65 -1.78 19.09
N LEU A 291 1.37 -0.65 19.04
CA LEU A 291 2.69 -0.54 19.67
C LEU A 291 2.59 -0.87 21.15
N THR A 292 3.40 -1.81 21.61
CA THR A 292 3.42 -2.27 23.00
C THR A 292 3.86 -1.13 23.90
N GLY A 293 2.99 -0.75 24.87
CA GLY A 293 3.25 0.33 25.82
C GLY A 293 2.82 1.74 25.37
N GLU A 294 2.68 2.00 24.06
CA GLU A 294 2.21 3.30 23.54
C GLU A 294 0.72 3.28 23.19
N GLY A 295 0.21 2.15 22.69
CA GLY A 295 -1.19 1.96 22.32
C GLY A 295 -1.57 2.54 20.95
N ASN A 296 -0.64 3.12 20.21
CA ASN A 296 -0.86 3.57 18.84
C ASN A 296 -1.08 2.37 17.91
N ILE A 297 -1.99 2.48 16.95
CA ILE A 297 -2.16 1.46 15.91
C ILE A 297 -0.85 1.35 15.10
N ALA A 298 -0.47 0.13 14.76
CA ALA A 298 0.80 -0.21 14.11
C ALA A 298 0.57 -1.22 12.99
N GLY A 299 0.26 -0.72 11.80
CA GLY A 299 -0.16 -1.53 10.66
C GLY A 299 -1.48 -2.28 10.88
N SER A 300 -1.87 -3.11 9.94
CA SER A 300 -3.07 -3.95 10.04
C SER A 300 -2.73 -5.44 10.18
N VAL A 301 -3.71 -6.24 10.55
CA VAL A 301 -3.62 -7.72 10.56
C VAL A 301 -4.50 -8.36 9.48
N THR A 302 -4.76 -7.61 8.41
CA THR A 302 -5.63 -8.04 7.32
C THR A 302 -4.91 -8.02 5.98
N ASN A 303 -5.31 -8.85 5.03
CA ASN A 303 -4.84 -8.76 3.64
C ASN A 303 -5.79 -7.91 2.78
N LEU A 304 -5.34 -7.50 1.60
CA LEU A 304 -6.10 -6.64 0.70
C LEU A 304 -7.47 -7.24 0.29
N MET A 305 -7.56 -8.55 0.04
CA MET A 305 -8.83 -9.19 -0.29
C MET A 305 -9.86 -9.05 0.85
N ASN A 306 -9.40 -9.10 2.10
CA ASN A 306 -10.28 -8.88 3.24
C ASN A 306 -10.68 -7.39 3.39
N CYS A 307 -9.82 -6.45 2.99
CA CYS A 307 -10.18 -5.04 2.85
C CYS A 307 -11.33 -4.87 1.84
N VAL A 308 -11.22 -5.49 0.65
CA VAL A 308 -12.30 -5.48 -0.36
C VAL A 308 -13.59 -6.07 0.20
N ARG A 309 -13.52 -7.24 0.86
CA ARG A 309 -14.70 -7.86 1.50
C ARG A 309 -15.32 -6.96 2.58
N THR A 310 -14.49 -6.26 3.35
CA THR A 310 -14.94 -5.34 4.40
C THR A 310 -15.61 -4.12 3.80
N ALA A 311 -15.02 -3.53 2.74
CA ALA A 311 -15.61 -2.41 1.98
C ALA A 311 -17.05 -2.74 1.55
N VAL A 312 -17.22 -3.88 0.89
CA VAL A 312 -18.53 -4.28 0.34
C VAL A 312 -19.50 -4.73 1.44
N LYS A 313 -19.09 -5.65 2.33
CA LYS A 313 -20.02 -6.32 3.26
C LYS A 313 -20.31 -5.52 4.52
N LYS A 314 -19.38 -4.68 4.98
CA LYS A 314 -19.50 -3.96 6.25
C LYS A 314 -19.61 -2.44 6.07
N MET A 315 -19.09 -1.90 4.99
CA MET A 315 -19.04 -0.46 4.76
C MET A 315 -20.00 0.01 3.67
N GLU A 316 -20.71 -0.92 3.01
CA GLU A 316 -21.73 -0.63 2.00
C GLU A 316 -21.18 0.11 0.77
N ILE A 317 -19.91 -0.14 0.43
CA ILE A 317 -19.32 0.33 -0.82
C ILE A 317 -19.81 -0.63 -1.92
N PRO A 318 -20.35 -0.13 -3.04
CA PRO A 318 -20.72 -0.97 -4.18
C PRO A 318 -19.52 -1.79 -4.67
N LEU A 319 -19.78 -3.00 -5.18
CA LEU A 319 -18.73 -3.82 -5.76
C LEU A 319 -18.35 -3.37 -7.17
N GLU A 320 -19.26 -2.64 -7.83
CA GLU A 320 -19.09 -1.95 -9.12
C GLU A 320 -18.78 -0.48 -8.92
#